data_9ae07791cd7d11bb84d2efb8b2d6c623
#
_entry.id   9ae07791cd7d11bb84d2efb8b2d6c623
#
_cell.length_a   1.000
_cell.length_b   1.000
_cell.length_c   1.000
_cell.angle_alpha   90.00
_cell.angle_beta   90.00
_cell.angle_gamma   90.00
#
_symmetry.space_group_name_H-M   'P 1'
#
loop_
_entity.id
_entity.type
_entity.pdbx_description
1 polymer ?
#
loop_
_entity_poly.entity_id
_entity_poly.type
_entity_poly.pdbx_seq_one_letter_code
_entity_poly.pdbx_strand_id
1 'polypeptide(L)'
;GQAFTDAINGDWGGAPYDDIMAGIDAALKKYPFLDGSRMGAAGASYGGYMINWINGKTDRFKALVCHDGNLDEQLAYFDTEELWFPEWEHGGTPWTNPAGYAKHNPIDLVGNWKTPTLVVHGGQDFRVVETQGMSTFTALQRKGIPSRFLYFPDENHWVLKPQNSKRWHDEVLGWLDRYLLGTGSTPRTR
;
A
#
# COMPACT_ATOMS: atom_id res chain seq x y z
N GLY A 1 8.65 8.23 -21.40
CA GLY A 1 9.24 7.45 -22.50
C GLY A 1 9.89 6.17 -21.95
N GLN A 2 10.47 5.33 -22.82
CA GLN A 2 10.94 3.98 -22.46
C GLN A 2 11.93 4.00 -21.29
N ALA A 3 12.92 4.89 -21.33
CA ALA A 3 13.92 4.98 -20.25
C ALA A 3 13.30 5.27 -18.87
N PHE A 4 12.24 6.07 -18.82
CA PHE A 4 11.50 6.32 -17.57
C PHE A 4 10.72 5.08 -17.12
N THR A 5 10.11 4.37 -18.07
CA THR A 5 9.37 3.13 -17.79
C THR A 5 10.32 2.04 -17.27
N ASP A 6 11.52 1.92 -17.85
CA ASP A 6 12.50 0.90 -17.49
C ASP A 6 13.21 1.20 -16.16
N ALA A 7 13.17 2.46 -15.69
CA ALA A 7 13.89 2.89 -14.48
C ALA A 7 13.39 2.25 -13.19
N ILE A 8 12.15 1.74 -13.17
CA ILE A 8 11.57 1.05 -12.00
C ILE A 8 12.07 -0.40 -11.88
N ASN A 9 12.52 -1.02 -12.98
CA ASN A 9 12.96 -2.42 -12.98
C ASN A 9 14.10 -2.62 -11.98
N GLY A 10 13.94 -3.54 -11.05
CA GLY A 10 14.90 -3.79 -9.98
C GLY A 10 15.02 -2.66 -8.93
N ASP A 11 14.12 -1.65 -8.94
CA ASP A 11 14.21 -0.50 -8.03
C ASP A 11 12.85 -0.03 -7.46
N TRP A 12 11.98 -0.95 -7.15
CA TRP A 12 10.60 -0.68 -6.71
C TRP A 12 10.46 0.28 -5.54
N GLY A 13 11.32 0.19 -4.54
CA GLY A 13 11.29 1.02 -3.33
C GLY A 13 12.36 2.11 -3.29
N GLY A 14 13.13 2.30 -4.35
CA GLY A 14 14.16 3.34 -4.49
C GLY A 14 13.64 4.60 -5.16
N ALA A 15 14.00 4.82 -6.41
CA ALA A 15 13.65 6.04 -7.16
C ALA A 15 12.14 6.38 -7.13
N PRO A 16 11.18 5.45 -7.26
CA PRO A 16 9.76 5.79 -7.14
C PRO A 16 9.37 6.37 -5.77
N TYR A 17 9.95 5.86 -4.69
CA TYR A 17 9.74 6.43 -3.34
C TYR A 17 10.31 7.85 -3.24
N ASP A 18 11.54 8.04 -3.71
CA ASP A 18 12.21 9.35 -3.68
C ASP A 18 11.45 10.39 -4.52
N ASP A 19 10.95 10.00 -5.70
CA ASP A 19 10.13 10.84 -6.57
C ASP A 19 8.82 11.25 -5.91
N ILE A 20 8.13 10.33 -5.22
CA ILE A 20 6.92 10.64 -4.45
C ILE A 20 7.24 11.67 -3.37
N MET A 21 8.30 11.47 -2.59
CA MET A 21 8.67 12.39 -1.51
C MET A 21 9.07 13.76 -2.04
N ALA A 22 9.89 13.82 -3.09
CA ALA A 22 10.27 15.07 -3.75
C ALA A 22 9.09 15.79 -4.39
N GLY A 23 8.17 15.05 -5.01
CA GLY A 23 6.94 15.58 -5.59
C GLY A 23 6.04 16.24 -4.54
N ILE A 24 5.88 15.61 -3.37
CA ILE A 24 5.13 16.18 -2.23
C ILE A 24 5.81 17.49 -1.76
N ASP A 25 7.13 17.49 -1.57
CA ASP A 25 7.85 18.68 -1.13
C ASP A 25 7.73 19.84 -2.13
N ALA A 26 7.83 19.54 -3.42
CA ALA A 26 7.61 20.51 -4.48
C ALA A 26 6.19 21.06 -4.48
N ALA A 27 5.19 20.20 -4.29
CA ALA A 27 3.77 20.61 -4.24
C ALA A 27 3.50 21.52 -3.03
N LEU A 28 3.96 21.14 -1.84
CA LEU A 28 3.81 21.94 -0.62
C LEU A 28 4.48 23.31 -0.75
N LYS A 29 5.66 23.37 -1.39
CA LYS A 29 6.33 24.65 -1.67
C LYS A 29 5.57 25.51 -2.67
N LYS A 30 4.98 24.87 -3.69
CA LYS A 30 4.32 25.58 -4.80
C LYS A 30 2.92 26.04 -4.46
N TYR A 31 2.18 25.31 -3.63
CA TYR A 31 0.76 25.52 -3.40
C TYR A 31 0.48 25.82 -1.91
N PRO A 32 0.37 27.11 -1.51
CA PRO A 32 0.22 27.49 -0.10
C PRO A 32 -1.08 27.04 0.57
N PHE A 33 -2.07 26.58 -0.21
CA PHE A 33 -3.32 26.03 0.33
C PHE A 33 -3.20 24.58 0.81
N LEU A 34 -2.09 23.89 0.49
CA LEU A 34 -1.86 22.53 0.96
C LEU A 34 -1.36 22.53 2.40
N ASP A 35 -1.93 21.65 3.20
CA ASP A 35 -1.54 21.47 4.60
C ASP A 35 -0.65 20.24 4.78
N GLY A 36 0.65 20.46 4.82
CA GLY A 36 1.64 19.38 5.02
C GLY A 36 1.57 18.69 6.39
N SER A 37 0.83 19.23 7.36
CA SER A 37 0.64 18.60 8.67
C SER A 37 -0.49 17.55 8.67
N ARG A 38 -1.34 17.53 7.64
CA ARG A 38 -2.52 16.69 7.51
C ARG A 38 -2.52 15.90 6.21
N MET A 39 -1.48 15.13 5.97
CA MET A 39 -1.34 14.30 4.77
C MET A 39 -1.74 12.86 5.04
N GLY A 40 -2.47 12.27 4.11
CA GLY A 40 -2.70 10.83 4.00
C GLY A 40 -2.10 10.31 2.69
N ALA A 41 -1.86 9.00 2.63
CA ALA A 41 -1.46 8.33 1.40
C ALA A 41 -2.33 7.10 1.17
N ALA A 42 -2.67 6.86 -0.09
CA ALA A 42 -3.46 5.70 -0.51
C ALA A 42 -2.85 5.11 -1.78
N GLY A 43 -2.86 3.79 -1.88
CA GLY A 43 -2.36 3.09 -3.06
C GLY A 43 -2.93 1.69 -3.15
N ALA A 44 -3.04 1.20 -4.40
CA ALA A 44 -3.49 -0.15 -4.70
C ALA A 44 -2.46 -0.90 -5.53
N SER A 45 -2.41 -2.23 -5.38
CA SER A 45 -1.46 -3.09 -6.09
C SER A 45 -0.01 -2.69 -5.79
N TYR A 46 0.79 -2.34 -6.81
CA TYR A 46 2.09 -1.71 -6.58
C TYR A 46 1.99 -0.49 -5.64
N GLY A 47 0.94 0.32 -5.78
CA GLY A 47 0.69 1.44 -4.87
C GLY A 47 0.43 0.98 -3.43
N GLY A 48 -0.21 -0.16 -3.24
CA GLY A 48 -0.39 -0.79 -1.91
C GLY A 48 0.94 -1.29 -1.33
N TYR A 49 1.79 -1.92 -2.14
CA TYR A 49 3.18 -2.22 -1.81
C TYR A 49 3.90 -0.94 -1.34
N MET A 50 3.82 0.14 -2.13
CA MET A 50 4.43 1.42 -1.81
C MET A 50 3.90 2.01 -0.49
N ILE A 51 2.62 1.80 -0.15
CA ILE A 51 2.05 2.21 1.15
C ILE A 51 2.72 1.44 2.30
N ASN A 52 2.89 0.11 2.17
CA ASN A 52 3.61 -0.70 3.16
C ASN A 52 5.08 -0.24 3.30
N TRP A 53 5.73 0.06 2.18
CA TRP A 53 7.10 0.58 2.15
C TRP A 53 7.20 1.96 2.83
N ILE A 54 6.32 2.91 2.47
CA ILE A 54 6.22 4.25 3.05
C ILE A 54 6.06 4.18 4.57
N ASN A 55 5.19 3.29 5.08
CA ASN A 55 4.97 3.13 6.52
C ASN A 55 6.26 2.78 7.29
N GLY A 56 7.18 2.08 6.64
CA GLY A 56 8.48 1.73 7.22
C GLY A 56 9.59 2.77 7.03
N LYS A 57 9.40 3.71 6.10
CA LYS A 57 10.42 4.68 5.69
C LYS A 57 10.20 6.09 6.27
N THR A 58 8.96 6.45 6.59
CA THR A 58 8.65 7.82 7.06
C THR A 58 7.38 7.83 7.91
N ASP A 59 7.26 8.80 8.82
CA ASP A 59 6.09 9.08 9.66
C ASP A 59 5.37 10.39 9.28
N ARG A 60 5.65 10.93 8.08
CA ARG A 60 5.06 12.20 7.64
C ARG A 60 3.55 12.12 7.35
N PHE A 61 3.00 10.93 7.11
CA PHE A 61 1.57 10.73 6.85
C PHE A 61 0.81 10.41 8.14
N LYS A 62 -0.41 10.94 8.27
CA LYS A 62 -1.30 10.71 9.43
C LYS A 62 -2.22 9.53 9.26
N ALA A 63 -2.48 9.11 8.03
CA ALA A 63 -3.29 7.95 7.67
C ALA A 63 -2.77 7.31 6.39
N LEU A 64 -2.85 5.99 6.32
CA LEU A 64 -2.51 5.20 5.14
C LEU A 64 -3.70 4.33 4.73
N VAL A 65 -3.81 4.08 3.43
CA VAL A 65 -4.74 3.11 2.85
C VAL A 65 -3.94 2.18 1.93
N CYS A 66 -3.80 0.93 2.34
CA CYS A 66 -3.14 -0.13 1.60
C CYS A 66 -4.21 -1.05 0.99
N HIS A 67 -4.39 -0.97 -0.32
CA HIS A 67 -5.31 -1.83 -1.06
C HIS A 67 -4.48 -2.81 -1.91
N ASP A 68 -4.70 -4.11 -1.74
CA ASP A 68 -4.05 -5.20 -2.47
C ASP A 68 -2.51 -5.04 -2.54
N GLY A 69 -1.88 -4.59 -1.45
CA GLY A 69 -0.44 -4.34 -1.44
C GLY A 69 0.36 -5.53 -0.96
N ASN A 70 1.47 -5.84 -1.63
CA ASN A 70 2.43 -6.82 -1.13
C ASN A 70 3.04 -6.34 0.19
N LEU A 71 3.21 -7.28 1.12
CA LEU A 71 4.00 -7.11 2.33
C LEU A 71 5.34 -7.82 2.21
N ASP A 72 5.32 -9.05 1.71
CA ASP A 72 6.50 -9.90 1.55
C ASP A 72 6.66 -10.31 0.09
N GLU A 73 7.68 -9.76 -0.57
CA GLU A 73 7.93 -10.01 -1.99
C GLU A 73 8.34 -11.46 -2.27
N GLN A 74 9.00 -12.15 -1.32
CA GLN A 74 9.33 -13.56 -1.50
C GLN A 74 8.08 -14.43 -1.44
N LEU A 75 7.18 -14.17 -0.49
CA LEU A 75 5.91 -14.89 -0.40
C LEU A 75 5.03 -14.61 -1.61
N ALA A 76 4.97 -13.35 -2.06
CA ALA A 76 4.19 -12.92 -3.22
C ALA A 76 4.55 -13.68 -4.50
N TYR A 77 5.82 -14.06 -4.67
CA TYR A 77 6.24 -14.91 -5.79
C TYR A 77 5.52 -16.27 -5.81
N PHE A 78 5.31 -16.88 -4.64
CA PHE A 78 4.75 -18.24 -4.55
C PHE A 78 3.21 -18.26 -4.58
N ASP A 79 2.54 -17.12 -4.47
CA ASP A 79 1.09 -17.06 -4.41
C ASP A 79 0.44 -16.24 -5.56
N THR A 80 1.24 -15.57 -6.40
CA THR A 80 0.72 -14.82 -7.56
C THR A 80 0.42 -15.69 -8.77
N GLU A 81 -0.55 -15.29 -9.58
CA GLU A 81 -0.79 -15.86 -10.92
C GLU A 81 0.19 -15.36 -11.99
N GLU A 82 0.95 -14.29 -11.73
CA GLU A 82 1.77 -13.56 -12.70
C GLU A 82 3.27 -13.78 -12.48
N LEU A 83 3.77 -15.03 -12.49
CA LEU A 83 5.16 -15.35 -12.18
C LEU A 83 6.21 -14.64 -13.06
N TRP A 84 5.86 -14.36 -14.34
CA TRP A 84 6.75 -13.62 -15.24
C TRP A 84 7.04 -12.21 -14.73
N PHE A 85 6.10 -11.61 -14.00
CA PHE A 85 6.19 -10.23 -13.51
C PHE A 85 7.25 -10.09 -12.42
N PRO A 86 7.18 -10.82 -11.27
CA PRO A 86 8.23 -10.75 -10.26
C PRO A 86 9.59 -11.24 -10.76
N GLU A 87 9.65 -12.22 -11.67
CA GLU A 87 10.93 -12.66 -12.24
C GLU A 87 11.61 -11.53 -13.05
N TRP A 88 10.83 -10.77 -13.80
CA TRP A 88 11.33 -9.59 -14.51
C TRP A 88 11.76 -8.48 -13.56
N GLU A 89 10.91 -8.15 -12.60
CA GLU A 89 11.12 -7.01 -11.70
C GLU A 89 12.22 -7.25 -10.67
N HIS A 90 12.39 -8.48 -10.20
CA HIS A 90 13.41 -8.85 -9.22
C HIS A 90 14.63 -9.54 -9.85
N GLY A 91 14.67 -9.70 -11.17
CA GLY A 91 15.81 -10.24 -11.91
C GLY A 91 16.02 -11.75 -11.72
N GLY A 92 14.95 -12.52 -11.62
CA GLY A 92 14.95 -13.97 -11.50
C GLY A 92 14.02 -14.48 -10.39
N THR A 93 14.12 -15.77 -10.10
CA THR A 93 13.33 -16.40 -9.02
C THR A 93 13.92 -16.12 -7.63
N PRO A 94 13.16 -16.29 -6.53
CA PRO A 94 13.68 -16.09 -5.17
C PRO A 94 14.92 -16.93 -4.83
N TRP A 95 15.08 -18.10 -5.44
CA TRP A 95 16.26 -18.97 -5.21
C TRP A 95 17.42 -18.71 -6.16
N THR A 96 17.22 -18.05 -7.31
CA THR A 96 18.29 -17.63 -8.20
C THR A 96 18.81 -16.23 -7.92
N ASN A 97 17.94 -15.34 -7.46
CA ASN A 97 18.28 -13.96 -7.07
C ASN A 97 17.57 -13.52 -5.78
N PRO A 98 17.85 -14.12 -4.62
CA PRO A 98 17.21 -13.74 -3.35
C PRO A 98 17.45 -12.27 -2.98
N ALA A 99 18.58 -11.69 -3.40
CA ALA A 99 18.91 -10.29 -3.14
C ALA A 99 17.94 -9.31 -3.85
N GLY A 100 17.43 -9.66 -5.03
CA GLY A 100 16.44 -8.88 -5.75
C GLY A 100 15.13 -8.74 -4.95
N TYR A 101 14.70 -9.80 -4.31
CA TYR A 101 13.50 -9.80 -3.46
C TYR A 101 13.72 -9.11 -2.11
N ALA A 102 14.91 -9.23 -1.52
CA ALA A 102 15.22 -8.61 -0.24
C ALA A 102 15.49 -7.10 -0.34
N LYS A 103 15.89 -6.58 -1.51
CA LYS A 103 16.34 -5.20 -1.67
C LYS A 103 15.32 -4.16 -1.20
N HIS A 104 14.05 -4.37 -1.51
CA HIS A 104 12.97 -3.44 -1.19
C HIS A 104 11.75 -4.17 -0.60
N ASN A 105 11.98 -5.11 0.30
CA ASN A 105 10.92 -5.92 0.90
C ASN A 105 10.27 -5.20 2.10
N PRO A 106 8.97 -4.81 2.04
CA PRO A 106 8.32 -4.06 3.11
C PRO A 106 8.29 -4.78 4.46
N ILE A 107 8.26 -6.13 4.47
CA ILE A 107 8.21 -6.92 5.71
C ILE A 107 9.42 -6.63 6.61
N ASP A 108 10.58 -6.35 6.03
CA ASP A 108 11.81 -6.05 6.76
C ASP A 108 11.72 -4.71 7.51
N LEU A 109 10.79 -3.85 7.12
CA LEU A 109 10.57 -2.53 7.73
C LEU A 109 9.40 -2.48 8.71
N VAL A 110 8.68 -3.59 8.91
CA VAL A 110 7.52 -3.65 9.83
C VAL A 110 7.87 -3.12 11.23
N GLY A 111 9.11 -3.35 11.69
CA GLY A 111 9.60 -2.83 12.97
C GLY A 111 9.44 -1.31 13.13
N ASN A 112 9.49 -0.56 12.04
CA ASN A 112 9.41 0.91 12.02
C ASN A 112 7.97 1.45 11.91
N TRP A 113 7.00 0.62 11.56
CA TRP A 113 5.62 1.05 11.30
C TRP A 113 4.98 1.75 12.50
N LYS A 114 4.27 2.86 12.25
CA LYS A 114 3.60 3.67 13.28
C LYS A 114 2.29 4.26 12.81
N THR A 115 2.09 4.41 11.49
CA THR A 115 0.97 5.18 10.94
C THR A 115 -0.31 4.36 10.90
N PRO A 116 -1.44 4.89 11.37
CA PRO A 116 -2.75 4.25 11.24
C PRO A 116 -3.03 3.85 9.79
N THR A 117 -3.42 2.59 9.58
CA THR A 117 -3.55 2.02 8.23
C THR A 117 -4.86 1.27 8.04
N LEU A 118 -5.64 1.65 7.02
CA LEU A 118 -6.73 0.87 6.47
C LEU A 118 -6.16 -0.12 5.46
N VAL A 119 -6.41 -1.40 5.67
CA VAL A 119 -6.06 -2.47 4.72
C VAL A 119 -7.32 -2.89 3.98
N VAL A 120 -7.26 -2.97 2.66
CA VAL A 120 -8.37 -3.41 1.80
C VAL A 120 -7.90 -4.57 0.94
N HIS A 121 -8.75 -5.62 0.78
CA HIS A 121 -8.41 -6.77 -0.06
C HIS A 121 -9.64 -7.49 -0.61
N GLY A 122 -9.54 -7.99 -1.83
CA GLY A 122 -10.51 -8.87 -2.47
C GLY A 122 -10.18 -10.34 -2.22
N GLY A 123 -11.18 -11.15 -1.86
CA GLY A 123 -10.99 -12.59 -1.57
C GLY A 123 -10.76 -13.46 -2.82
N GLN A 124 -10.98 -12.89 -4.01
CA GLN A 124 -10.72 -13.55 -5.30
C GLN A 124 -9.55 -12.89 -6.04
N ASP A 125 -8.68 -12.23 -5.30
CA ASP A 125 -7.46 -11.65 -5.84
C ASP A 125 -6.38 -12.75 -5.94
N PHE A 126 -6.06 -13.14 -7.18
CA PHE A 126 -5.02 -14.11 -7.48
C PHE A 126 -3.74 -13.44 -8.00
N ARG A 127 -3.75 -12.12 -8.12
CA ARG A 127 -2.61 -11.31 -8.53
C ARG A 127 -1.75 -10.91 -7.34
N VAL A 128 -2.36 -10.25 -6.36
CA VAL A 128 -1.83 -10.06 -5.01
C VAL A 128 -2.76 -10.79 -4.07
N VAL A 129 -2.37 -11.98 -3.65
CA VAL A 129 -3.25 -12.87 -2.90
C VAL A 129 -3.57 -12.31 -1.51
N GLU A 130 -4.76 -12.60 -1.01
CA GLU A 130 -5.30 -12.06 0.25
C GLU A 130 -4.39 -12.27 1.47
N THR A 131 -3.49 -13.26 1.43
CA THR A 131 -2.48 -13.50 2.45
C THR A 131 -1.62 -12.28 2.71
N GLN A 132 -1.33 -11.48 1.69
CA GLN A 132 -0.53 -10.24 1.80
C GLN A 132 -1.27 -9.19 2.65
N GLY A 133 -2.56 -9.00 2.38
CA GLY A 133 -3.41 -8.09 3.17
C GLY A 133 -3.63 -8.57 4.59
N MET A 134 -3.87 -9.87 4.80
CA MET A 134 -4.02 -10.48 6.12
C MET A 134 -2.74 -10.33 6.94
N SER A 135 -1.57 -10.55 6.32
CA SER A 135 -0.27 -10.42 6.97
C SER A 135 0.01 -8.96 7.34
N THR A 136 -0.29 -8.00 6.45
CA THR A 136 -0.20 -6.56 6.71
C THR A 136 -1.06 -6.18 7.92
N PHE A 137 -2.33 -6.59 7.93
CA PHE A 137 -3.23 -6.32 9.06
C PHE A 137 -2.75 -6.96 10.36
N THR A 138 -2.28 -8.20 10.30
CA THR A 138 -1.72 -8.91 11.47
C THR A 138 -0.53 -8.16 12.06
N ALA A 139 0.39 -7.69 11.21
CA ALA A 139 1.55 -6.92 11.65
C ALA A 139 1.13 -5.62 12.36
N LEU A 140 0.19 -4.86 11.79
CA LEU A 140 -0.36 -3.64 12.39
C LEU A 140 -0.99 -3.91 13.75
N GLN A 141 -1.84 -4.95 13.86
CA GLN A 141 -2.52 -5.33 15.10
C GLN A 141 -1.52 -5.78 16.18
N ARG A 142 -0.53 -6.58 15.82
CA ARG A 142 0.52 -7.03 16.76
C ARG A 142 1.36 -5.88 17.30
N LYS A 143 1.53 -4.81 16.50
CA LYS A 143 2.23 -3.59 16.93
C LYS A 143 1.34 -2.60 17.69
N GLY A 144 0.04 -2.88 17.85
CA GLY A 144 -0.91 -1.96 18.48
C GLY A 144 -1.18 -0.70 17.65
N ILE A 145 -0.90 -0.75 16.33
CA ILE A 145 -1.17 0.38 15.43
C ILE A 145 -2.65 0.38 15.08
N PRO A 146 -3.36 1.53 15.20
CA PRO A 146 -4.75 1.62 14.79
C PRO A 146 -4.91 1.15 13.34
N SER A 147 -5.71 0.13 13.13
CA SER A 147 -5.90 -0.45 11.81
C SER A 147 -7.28 -1.09 11.66
N ARG A 148 -7.71 -1.21 10.42
CA ARG A 148 -8.94 -1.86 10.02
C ARG A 148 -8.67 -2.70 8.78
N PHE A 149 -9.33 -3.87 8.68
CA PHE A 149 -9.29 -4.72 7.49
C PHE A 149 -10.67 -4.69 6.82
N LEU A 150 -10.74 -4.16 5.61
CA LEU A 150 -11.92 -4.17 4.76
C LEU A 150 -11.77 -5.27 3.72
N TYR A 151 -12.49 -6.37 3.91
CA TYR A 151 -12.39 -7.55 3.09
C TYR A 151 -13.66 -7.75 2.25
N PHE A 152 -13.47 -7.96 0.95
CA PHE A 152 -14.52 -8.21 -0.02
C PHE A 152 -14.40 -9.65 -0.55
N PRO A 153 -15.11 -10.63 -0.01
CA PRO A 153 -14.93 -12.05 -0.35
C PRO A 153 -15.31 -12.38 -1.79
N ASP A 154 -16.04 -11.51 -2.44
CA ASP A 154 -16.59 -11.67 -3.80
C ASP A 154 -16.01 -10.69 -4.83
N GLU A 155 -14.94 -9.98 -4.50
CA GLU A 155 -14.16 -9.12 -5.41
C GLU A 155 -12.79 -9.74 -5.69
N ASN A 156 -12.26 -9.40 -6.87
CA ASN A 156 -10.91 -9.75 -7.29
C ASN A 156 -9.91 -8.62 -6.98
N HIS A 157 -8.89 -8.44 -7.81
CA HIS A 157 -7.92 -7.33 -7.70
C HIS A 157 -8.57 -5.94 -7.81
N TRP A 158 -9.82 -5.86 -8.27
CA TRP A 158 -10.59 -4.64 -8.43
C TRP A 158 -11.90 -4.72 -7.64
N VAL A 159 -12.30 -3.64 -7.01
CA VAL A 159 -13.62 -3.54 -6.35
C VAL A 159 -14.62 -2.97 -7.35
N LEU A 160 -15.29 -3.86 -8.09
CA LEU A 160 -16.10 -3.51 -9.25
C LEU A 160 -17.61 -3.55 -9.00
N LYS A 161 -18.10 -4.36 -8.06
CA LYS A 161 -19.53 -4.44 -7.78
C LYS A 161 -20.01 -3.13 -7.14
N PRO A 162 -21.11 -2.53 -7.63
CA PRO A 162 -21.53 -1.19 -7.21
C PRO A 162 -21.68 -1.02 -5.69
N GLN A 163 -22.25 -2.02 -5.00
CA GLN A 163 -22.43 -1.99 -3.55
C GLN A 163 -21.08 -2.03 -2.81
N ASN A 164 -20.14 -2.83 -3.29
CA ASN A 164 -18.81 -2.95 -2.72
C ASN A 164 -17.98 -1.70 -3.00
N SER A 165 -18.07 -1.15 -4.21
CA SER A 165 -17.41 0.11 -4.59
C SER A 165 -17.93 1.27 -3.72
N LYS A 166 -19.23 1.36 -3.50
CA LYS A 166 -19.80 2.35 -2.57
C LYS A 166 -19.22 2.17 -1.16
N ARG A 167 -19.19 0.93 -0.65
CA ARG A 167 -18.64 0.61 0.67
C ARG A 167 -17.15 0.98 0.76
N TRP A 168 -16.38 0.69 -0.28
CA TRP A 168 -14.97 1.06 -0.39
C TRP A 168 -14.78 2.57 -0.21
N HIS A 169 -15.54 3.38 -0.97
CA HIS A 169 -15.45 4.83 -0.87
C HIS A 169 -15.85 5.37 0.51
N ASP A 170 -16.95 4.87 1.08
CA ASP A 170 -17.40 5.27 2.40
C ASP A 170 -16.34 4.98 3.48
N GLU A 171 -15.70 3.81 3.42
CA GLU A 171 -14.67 3.41 4.38
C GLU A 171 -13.37 4.18 4.21
N VAL A 172 -12.89 4.35 2.97
CA VAL A 172 -11.66 5.09 2.68
C VAL A 172 -11.79 6.55 3.07
N LEU A 173 -12.89 7.21 2.66
CA LEU A 173 -13.13 8.61 3.02
C LEU A 173 -13.30 8.77 4.53
N GLY A 174 -14.07 7.89 5.19
CA GLY A 174 -14.25 7.91 6.62
C GLY A 174 -12.94 7.67 7.41
N TRP A 175 -12.05 6.80 6.88
CA TRP A 175 -10.73 6.58 7.44
C TRP A 175 -9.86 7.84 7.36
N LEU A 176 -9.79 8.45 6.18
CA LEU A 176 -9.03 9.67 5.97
C LEU A 176 -9.58 10.83 6.82
N ASP A 177 -10.89 11.05 6.83
CA ASP A 177 -11.54 12.09 7.64
C ASP A 177 -11.20 11.96 9.13
N ARG A 178 -11.22 10.74 9.64
CA ARG A 178 -10.90 10.48 11.05
C ARG A 178 -9.50 10.96 11.44
N TYR A 179 -8.51 10.70 10.63
CA TYR A 179 -7.11 10.98 10.98
C TYR A 179 -6.59 12.31 10.44
N LEU A 180 -7.21 12.85 9.38
CA LEU A 180 -6.78 14.12 8.80
C LEU A 180 -7.58 15.30 9.31
N LEU A 181 -8.88 15.11 9.66
CA LEU A 181 -9.76 16.20 10.09
C LEU A 181 -10.07 16.13 11.58
N GLY A 182 -9.70 15.06 12.28
CA GLY A 182 -10.03 14.86 13.68
C GLY A 182 -11.53 14.65 13.94
N THR A 183 -12.31 14.52 12.88
CA THR A 183 -13.73 14.23 12.96
C THR A 183 -13.90 12.73 13.14
N GLY A 184 -14.06 12.26 14.38
CA GLY A 184 -14.51 10.89 14.64
C GLY A 184 -15.90 10.71 14.02
N SER A 185 -15.97 10.45 12.73
CA SER A 185 -17.24 10.18 12.07
C SER A 185 -17.73 8.80 12.48
N THR A 186 -18.83 8.78 13.21
CA THR A 186 -19.83 7.71 13.10
C THR A 186 -20.06 7.44 11.60
N PRO A 187 -20.21 6.18 11.15
CA PRO A 187 -20.53 5.90 9.75
C PRO A 187 -21.71 6.78 9.34
N ARG A 188 -21.57 7.51 8.24
CA ARG A 188 -22.71 8.20 7.64
C ARG A 188 -23.71 7.14 7.19
N THR A 189 -24.65 6.79 8.06
CA THR A 189 -25.86 6.08 7.65
C THR A 189 -26.68 7.05 6.81
N ARG A 190 -26.68 6.84 5.51
CA ARG A 190 -27.73 7.31 4.61
C ARG A 190 -28.39 6.14 3.93
#